data_932a9acdd2dc18dbd4cdd980de649006
#
_entry.id   932a9acdd2dc18dbd4cdd980de649006
#
_cell.length_a   1.000
_cell.length_b   1.000
_cell.length_c   1.000
_cell.angle_alpha   90.00
_cell.angle_beta   90.00
_cell.angle_gamma   90.00
#
_symmetry.space_group_name_H-M   'P 1'
#
loop_
_entity.id
_entity.type
_entity.pdbx_description
1 polymer ?
#
loop_
_entity_poly.entity_id
_entity_poly.type
_entity_poly.pdbx_seq_one_letter_code
_entity_poly.pdbx_strand_id
1 'polypeptide(L)'
;NAELKKDRELAARLDKQIEEIIAEETRRASLEKERSRPESEGGYAMTIDEKILSDDFGNNKGKLPFPLNEPGTIIVHFGQQKFQELKYVQTNSKGIDIQTRAGASARAVFKGTVSKIFMVPGMNASVIVRHGKYLTVYSNLGEVRVKLGDKVKTGELLGKVFVDEQQGNQTILHFQMFQDRERLNPEVWIKKF
;
A
#
# COMPACT_ATOMS: atom_id res chain seq x y z
N ASN A 1 -19.52 19.63 8.06
CA ASN A 1 -20.15 18.29 8.01
C ASN A 1 -20.24 17.68 6.60
N ALA A 2 -20.44 18.49 5.53
CA ALA A 2 -20.51 17.98 4.15
C ALA A 2 -19.12 17.56 3.61
N GLU A 3 -18.08 18.29 3.93
CA GLU A 3 -16.69 18.02 3.54
C GLU A 3 -16.19 16.72 4.18
N LEU A 4 -16.38 16.54 5.47
CA LEU A 4 -16.06 15.29 6.17
C LEU A 4 -16.78 14.05 5.60
N LYS A 5 -18.01 14.23 5.12
CA LYS A 5 -18.77 13.15 4.47
C LYS A 5 -18.16 12.82 3.12
N LYS A 6 -17.80 13.84 2.33
CA LYS A 6 -17.14 13.67 1.02
C LYS A 6 -15.80 12.95 1.15
N ASP A 7 -14.98 13.33 2.12
CA ASP A 7 -13.68 12.72 2.35
C ASP A 7 -13.81 11.24 2.75
N ARG A 8 -14.79 10.92 3.59
CA ARG A 8 -15.10 9.52 3.94
C ARG A 8 -15.58 8.70 2.75
N GLU A 9 -16.40 9.28 1.87
CA GLU A 9 -16.85 8.62 0.65
C GLU A 9 -15.70 8.38 -0.33
N LEU A 10 -14.78 9.34 -0.46
CA LEU A 10 -13.58 9.18 -1.29
C LEU A 10 -12.65 8.10 -0.74
N ALA A 11 -12.39 8.11 0.57
CA ALA A 11 -11.59 7.09 1.23
C ALA A 11 -12.19 5.69 1.06
N ALA A 12 -13.53 5.56 1.21
CA ALA A 12 -14.22 4.29 1.00
C ALA A 12 -14.14 3.81 -0.46
N ARG A 13 -14.19 4.72 -1.43
CA ARG A 13 -14.00 4.39 -2.86
C ARG A 13 -12.58 3.90 -3.13
N LEU A 14 -11.58 4.57 -2.58
CA LEU A 14 -10.19 4.15 -2.71
C LEU A 14 -9.99 2.75 -2.14
N ASP A 15 -10.45 2.50 -0.93
CA ASP A 15 -10.35 1.20 -0.28
C ASP A 15 -11.01 0.09 -1.08
N LYS A 16 -12.22 0.35 -1.62
CA LYS A 16 -12.93 -0.59 -2.47
C LYS A 16 -12.16 -0.88 -3.76
N GLN A 17 -11.64 0.16 -4.42
CA GLN A 17 -10.86 -0.01 -5.64
C GLN A 17 -9.58 -0.80 -5.38
N ILE A 18 -8.89 -0.54 -4.26
CA ILE A 18 -7.71 -1.31 -3.85
C ILE A 18 -8.09 -2.78 -3.63
N GLU A 19 -9.18 -3.07 -2.93
CA GLU A 19 -9.66 -4.45 -2.72
C GLU A 19 -9.96 -5.18 -4.04
N GLU A 20 -10.63 -4.52 -4.98
CA GLU A 20 -10.95 -5.07 -6.29
C GLU A 20 -9.68 -5.37 -7.09
N ILE A 21 -8.71 -4.44 -7.11
CA ILE A 21 -7.43 -4.62 -7.79
C ILE A 21 -6.63 -5.76 -7.17
N ILE A 22 -6.53 -5.81 -5.83
CA ILE A 22 -5.84 -6.89 -5.12
C ILE A 22 -6.46 -8.25 -5.41
N ALA A 23 -7.80 -8.34 -5.43
CA ALA A 23 -8.51 -9.56 -5.77
C ALA A 23 -8.24 -10.00 -7.21
N GLU A 24 -8.23 -9.07 -8.16
CA GLU A 24 -7.94 -9.36 -9.56
C GLU A 24 -6.48 -9.77 -9.77
N GLU A 25 -5.54 -9.06 -9.16
CA GLU A 25 -4.11 -9.40 -9.19
C GLU A 25 -3.83 -10.81 -8.65
N THR A 26 -4.46 -11.16 -7.52
CA THR A 26 -4.33 -12.49 -6.93
C THR A 26 -4.93 -13.56 -7.83
N ARG A 27 -6.09 -13.29 -8.45
CA ARG A 27 -6.74 -14.20 -9.40
C ARG A 27 -5.90 -14.40 -10.66
N ARG A 28 -5.35 -13.32 -11.24
CA ARG A 28 -4.47 -13.40 -12.42
C ARG A 28 -3.22 -14.22 -12.13
N ALA A 29 -2.56 -13.97 -11.00
CA ALA A 29 -1.40 -14.74 -10.58
C ALA A 29 -1.72 -16.23 -10.43
N SER A 30 -2.92 -16.60 -9.96
CA SER A 30 -3.37 -17.98 -9.86
C SER A 30 -3.60 -18.62 -11.23
N LEU A 31 -4.23 -17.89 -12.18
CA LEU A 31 -4.52 -18.39 -13.54
C LEU A 31 -3.25 -18.54 -14.38
N GLU A 32 -2.29 -17.63 -14.28
CA GLU A 32 -1.01 -17.76 -14.97
C GLU A 32 -0.24 -19.00 -14.50
N LYS A 33 -0.38 -19.33 -13.23
CA LYS A 33 0.22 -20.53 -12.63
C LYS A 33 -0.44 -21.82 -13.09
N GLU A 34 -1.77 -21.84 -13.27
CA GLU A 34 -2.46 -23.00 -13.83
C GLU A 34 -2.05 -23.27 -15.28
N ARG A 35 -1.77 -22.22 -16.05
CA ARG A 35 -1.31 -22.34 -17.46
C ARG A 35 0.14 -22.80 -17.60
N SER A 36 0.99 -22.56 -16.62
CA SER A 36 2.41 -22.91 -16.63
C SER A 36 2.75 -24.21 -15.89
N ARG A 37 1.74 -25.01 -15.52
CA ARG A 37 1.90 -26.23 -14.75
C ARG A 37 2.27 -27.43 -15.60
N PRO A 38 3.38 -28.15 -15.31
CA PRO A 38 3.45 -29.58 -15.58
C PRO A 38 2.56 -30.29 -14.55
N GLU A 39 1.80 -31.28 -15.01
CA GLU A 39 0.89 -32.07 -14.15
C GLU A 39 1.63 -32.71 -12.97
N SER A 40 1.61 -32.10 -11.80
CA SER A 40 1.67 -32.79 -10.50
C SER A 40 1.57 -31.82 -9.32
N GLU A 41 0.65 -32.13 -8.43
CA GLU A 41 0.44 -31.71 -7.04
C GLU A 41 -0.24 -30.36 -6.80
N GLY A 42 -1.40 -30.44 -6.09
CA GLY A 42 -2.23 -29.35 -5.67
C GLY A 42 -1.55 -28.43 -4.67
N GLY A 43 -1.39 -27.17 -5.05
CA GLY A 43 -0.88 -26.09 -4.21
C GLY A 43 -0.64 -24.83 -5.05
N TYR A 44 -0.74 -23.69 -4.43
CA TYR A 44 -0.41 -22.38 -5.01
C TYR A 44 1.09 -22.35 -5.40
N ALA A 45 1.41 -22.65 -6.66
CA ALA A 45 2.80 -22.76 -7.12
C ALA A 45 3.34 -21.37 -7.51
N MET A 46 4.01 -20.67 -6.57
CA MET A 46 4.89 -19.55 -6.91
C MET A 46 6.11 -20.07 -7.70
N THR A 47 6.64 -19.25 -8.61
CA THR A 47 7.97 -19.51 -9.17
C THR A 47 8.99 -19.55 -8.02
N ILE A 48 10.14 -20.22 -8.24
CA ILE A 48 11.21 -20.29 -7.23
C ILE A 48 11.62 -18.88 -6.78
N ASP A 49 11.76 -17.96 -7.73
CA ASP A 49 12.14 -16.57 -7.43
C ASP A 49 11.07 -15.82 -6.65
N GLU A 50 9.79 -16.02 -6.96
CA GLU A 50 8.68 -15.43 -6.20
C GLU A 50 8.58 -16.01 -4.80
N LYS A 51 8.86 -17.29 -4.62
CA LYS A 51 8.89 -17.93 -3.32
C LYS A 51 10.02 -17.36 -2.46
N ILE A 52 11.24 -17.26 -3.03
CA ILE A 52 12.38 -16.66 -2.34
C ILE A 52 12.06 -15.21 -1.96
N LEU A 53 11.50 -14.43 -2.87
CA LEU A 53 11.13 -13.04 -2.62
C LEU A 53 10.08 -12.92 -1.51
N SER A 54 9.10 -13.82 -1.51
CA SER A 54 8.04 -13.87 -0.50
C SER A 54 8.58 -14.25 0.87
N ASP A 55 9.44 -15.26 0.94
CA ASP A 55 10.06 -15.71 2.19
C ASP A 55 10.99 -14.63 2.76
N ASP A 56 11.79 -13.98 1.90
CA ASP A 56 12.63 -12.84 2.27
C ASP A 56 11.80 -11.68 2.83
N PHE A 57 10.67 -11.35 2.19
CA PHE A 57 9.78 -10.32 2.68
C PHE A 57 9.22 -10.67 4.07
N GLY A 58 8.70 -11.89 4.23
CA GLY A 58 8.15 -12.37 5.49
C GLY A 58 9.17 -12.36 6.64
N ASN A 59 10.41 -12.73 6.37
CA ASN A 59 11.51 -12.74 7.34
C ASN A 59 11.95 -11.32 7.77
N ASN A 60 11.50 -10.27 7.04
CA ASN A 60 11.78 -8.88 7.36
C ASN A 60 10.64 -8.19 8.13
N LYS A 61 9.68 -8.95 8.67
CA LYS A 61 8.65 -8.39 9.55
C LYS A 61 9.27 -7.63 10.72
N GLY A 62 8.84 -6.38 10.93
CA GLY A 62 9.38 -5.46 11.93
C GLY A 62 10.72 -4.81 11.55
N LYS A 63 11.27 -5.13 10.37
CA LYS A 63 12.55 -4.61 9.88
C LYS A 63 12.45 -3.83 8.58
N LEU A 64 11.28 -3.80 7.94
CA LEU A 64 11.08 -3.05 6.71
C LEU A 64 11.35 -1.56 6.93
N PRO A 65 11.99 -0.87 5.99
CA PRO A 65 12.22 0.57 6.11
C PRO A 65 10.89 1.33 6.12
N PHE A 66 10.90 2.51 6.68
CA PHE A 66 9.75 3.42 6.65
C PHE A 66 9.41 3.76 5.19
N PRO A 67 8.11 3.85 4.81
CA PRO A 67 7.70 4.00 3.40
C PRO A 67 7.92 5.40 2.81
N LEU A 68 8.57 6.29 3.54
CA LEU A 68 8.95 7.64 3.11
C LEU A 68 10.46 7.82 3.19
N ASN A 69 11.01 8.66 2.29
CA ASN A 69 12.42 9.07 2.34
C ASN A 69 12.69 10.14 3.40
N GLU A 70 11.64 10.72 3.98
CA GLU A 70 11.68 11.78 5.00
C GLU A 70 10.96 11.31 6.28
N PRO A 71 11.27 11.92 7.44
CA PRO A 71 10.56 11.64 8.68
C PRO A 71 9.06 11.89 8.54
N GLY A 72 8.27 11.07 9.23
CA GLY A 72 6.82 11.22 9.25
C GLY A 72 6.21 10.68 10.54
N THR A 73 5.02 11.16 10.85
CA THR A 73 4.24 10.74 12.02
C THR A 73 3.00 10.00 11.55
N ILE A 74 2.74 8.82 12.10
CA ILE A 74 1.50 8.10 11.86
C ILE A 74 0.38 8.85 12.58
N ILE A 75 -0.56 9.40 11.82
CA ILE A 75 -1.71 10.16 12.32
C ILE A 75 -3.00 9.36 12.31
N VAL A 76 -3.07 8.31 11.47
CA VAL A 76 -4.15 7.33 11.46
C VAL A 76 -3.52 5.94 11.56
N HIS A 77 -3.91 5.20 12.61
CA HIS A 77 -3.43 3.86 12.89
C HIS A 77 -4.31 2.79 12.24
N PHE A 78 -3.76 1.60 12.00
CA PHE A 78 -4.50 0.49 11.44
C PHE A 78 -5.57 -0.04 12.41
N GLY A 79 -6.73 -0.40 11.87
CA GLY A 79 -7.82 -1.04 12.59
C GLY A 79 -8.78 -0.04 13.26
N GLN A 80 -9.50 -0.52 14.25
CA GLN A 80 -10.51 0.27 14.93
C GLN A 80 -9.89 1.32 15.85
N GLN A 81 -10.24 2.57 15.65
CA GLN A 81 -9.89 3.67 16.55
C GLN A 81 -11.14 4.16 17.27
N LYS A 82 -11.07 4.23 18.58
CA LYS A 82 -12.07 4.88 19.42
C LYS A 82 -11.56 6.28 19.77
N PHE A 83 -12.22 7.30 19.26
CA PHE A 83 -11.94 8.68 19.69
C PHE A 83 -12.58 8.89 21.05
N GLN A 84 -11.76 9.11 22.08
CA GLN A 84 -12.25 9.30 23.47
C GLN A 84 -13.17 10.51 23.62
N GLU A 85 -13.06 11.50 22.74
CA GLU A 85 -13.88 12.72 22.77
C GLU A 85 -15.23 12.61 22.05
N LEU A 86 -15.39 11.60 21.17
CA LEU A 86 -16.61 11.38 20.41
C LEU A 86 -17.13 9.95 20.64
N LYS A 87 -17.97 9.77 21.63
CA LYS A 87 -18.49 8.47 22.10
C LYS A 87 -19.12 7.56 21.03
N TYR A 88 -19.34 8.05 19.79
CA TYR A 88 -20.03 7.35 18.73
C TYR A 88 -19.28 7.32 17.37
N VAL A 89 -18.06 7.84 17.29
CA VAL A 89 -17.26 7.80 16.05
C VAL A 89 -16.20 6.71 16.17
N GLN A 90 -16.50 5.58 15.56
CA GLN A 90 -15.52 4.51 15.34
C GLN A 90 -15.06 4.60 13.88
N THR A 91 -13.77 4.74 13.63
CA THR A 91 -13.18 4.56 12.31
C THR A 91 -12.42 3.25 12.28
N ASN A 92 -12.64 2.47 11.22
CA ASN A 92 -11.89 1.24 10.97
C ASN A 92 -10.94 1.48 9.80
N SER A 93 -9.74 1.97 10.09
CA SER A 93 -8.75 2.22 9.06
C SER A 93 -8.17 0.92 8.52
N LYS A 94 -8.09 0.84 7.22
CA LYS A 94 -7.60 -0.34 6.47
C LYS A 94 -6.11 -0.26 6.14
N GLY A 95 -5.44 0.80 6.55
CA GLY A 95 -4.03 1.08 6.44
C GLY A 95 -3.58 2.08 7.50
N ILE A 96 -2.49 2.77 7.23
CA ILE A 96 -1.99 3.88 8.05
C ILE A 96 -1.87 5.14 7.21
N ASP A 97 -2.12 6.29 7.84
CA ASP A 97 -1.83 7.59 7.25
C ASP A 97 -0.61 8.20 7.93
N ILE A 98 0.34 8.61 7.12
CA ILE A 98 1.62 9.14 7.58
C ILE A 98 1.73 10.59 7.13
N GLN A 99 1.66 11.51 8.07
CA GLN A 99 1.91 12.92 7.83
C GLN A 99 3.41 13.18 7.76
N THR A 100 3.83 13.93 6.75
CA THR A 100 5.22 14.29 6.51
C THR A 100 5.33 15.72 6.00
N ARG A 101 6.53 16.16 5.65
CA ARG A 101 6.77 17.51 5.08
C ARG A 101 6.55 17.53 3.57
N ALA A 102 6.24 18.70 3.05
CA ALA A 102 6.17 18.95 1.60
C ALA A 102 7.50 18.55 0.92
N GLY A 103 7.39 17.94 -0.26
CA GLY A 103 8.54 17.44 -1.01
C GLY A 103 8.98 16.02 -0.69
N ALA A 104 8.42 15.39 0.35
CA ALA A 104 8.67 13.99 0.67
C ALA A 104 8.22 13.05 -0.46
N SER A 105 8.94 11.96 -0.61
CA SER A 105 8.64 10.92 -1.60
C SER A 105 8.36 9.58 -0.92
N ALA A 106 7.39 8.85 -1.45
CA ALA A 106 7.18 7.45 -1.10
C ALA A 106 8.34 6.61 -1.65
N ARG A 107 8.79 5.63 -0.87
CA ARG A 107 9.81 4.66 -1.28
C ARG A 107 9.34 3.23 -1.05
N ALA A 108 9.81 2.31 -1.90
CA ALA A 108 9.52 0.90 -1.75
C ALA A 108 10.09 0.37 -0.42
N VAL A 109 9.25 -0.21 0.42
CA VAL A 109 9.69 -0.81 1.70
C VAL A 109 10.48 -2.09 1.48
N PHE A 110 10.41 -2.69 0.29
CA PHE A 110 11.16 -3.88 -0.08
C PHE A 110 11.31 -3.99 -1.60
N LYS A 111 12.30 -4.75 -2.07
CA LYS A 111 12.45 -5.09 -3.48
C LYS A 111 11.19 -5.77 -4.03
N GLY A 112 10.83 -5.47 -5.26
CA GLY A 112 9.63 -6.05 -5.87
C GLY A 112 9.40 -5.56 -7.29
N THR A 113 8.18 -5.76 -7.78
CA THR A 113 7.76 -5.33 -9.12
C THR A 113 6.52 -4.46 -9.00
N VAL A 114 6.49 -3.34 -9.70
CA VAL A 114 5.31 -2.47 -9.80
C VAL A 114 4.21 -3.21 -10.55
N SER A 115 3.19 -3.64 -9.83
CA SER A 115 2.11 -4.47 -10.39
C SER A 115 0.91 -3.66 -10.88
N LYS A 116 0.70 -2.48 -10.33
CA LYS A 116 -0.38 -1.57 -10.74
C LYS A 116 -0.05 -0.11 -10.43
N ILE A 117 -0.49 0.78 -11.31
CA ILE A 117 -0.56 2.22 -11.08
C ILE A 117 -1.98 2.64 -11.45
N PHE A 118 -2.69 3.32 -10.57
CA PHE A 118 -4.07 3.72 -10.80
C PHE A 118 -4.42 5.02 -10.08
N MET A 119 -5.54 5.59 -10.49
CA MET A 119 -6.10 6.80 -9.88
C MET A 119 -7.62 6.64 -9.73
N VAL A 120 -8.13 6.95 -8.56
CA VAL A 120 -9.58 7.04 -8.32
C VAL A 120 -10.02 8.46 -8.65
N PRO A 121 -11.15 8.66 -9.36
CA PRO A 121 -11.65 10.00 -9.65
C PRO A 121 -11.82 10.84 -8.38
N GLY A 122 -11.20 12.02 -8.37
CA GLY A 122 -11.18 12.93 -7.22
C GLY A 122 -10.08 12.66 -6.20
N MET A 123 -9.18 11.70 -6.48
CA MET A 123 -8.03 11.39 -5.63
C MET A 123 -6.73 11.40 -6.44
N ASN A 124 -5.61 11.38 -5.76
CA ASN A 124 -4.28 11.33 -6.37
C ASN A 124 -3.89 9.88 -6.72
N ALA A 125 -2.76 9.73 -7.40
CA ALA A 125 -2.28 8.44 -7.88
C ALA A 125 -1.92 7.48 -6.75
N SER A 126 -2.04 6.19 -7.05
CA SER A 126 -1.64 5.07 -6.20
C SER A 126 -0.75 4.11 -6.98
N VAL A 127 0.25 3.55 -6.29
CA VAL A 127 1.18 2.55 -6.80
C VAL A 127 1.11 1.30 -5.94
N ILE A 128 1.03 0.14 -6.58
CA ILE A 128 1.10 -1.17 -5.92
C ILE A 128 2.40 -1.85 -6.32
N VAL A 129 3.15 -2.30 -5.33
CA VAL A 129 4.37 -3.10 -5.51
C VAL A 129 4.11 -4.52 -5.00
N ARG A 130 4.44 -5.51 -5.83
CA ARG A 130 4.32 -6.95 -5.49
C ARG A 130 5.67 -7.49 -5.01
N HIS A 131 5.62 -8.25 -3.92
CA HIS A 131 6.76 -8.92 -3.29
C HIS A 131 6.43 -10.41 -3.08
N GLY A 132 6.28 -11.16 -4.17
CA GLY A 132 5.73 -12.52 -4.12
C GLY A 132 4.24 -12.51 -3.75
N LYS A 133 3.86 -13.14 -2.64
CA LYS A 133 2.48 -13.12 -2.13
C LYS A 133 2.11 -11.84 -1.37
N TYR A 134 3.08 -10.97 -1.07
CA TYR A 134 2.83 -9.70 -0.40
C TYR A 134 2.67 -8.56 -1.39
N LEU A 135 1.83 -7.61 -1.03
CA LEU A 135 1.60 -6.38 -1.79
C LEU A 135 1.66 -5.18 -0.85
N THR A 136 2.29 -4.11 -1.33
CA THR A 136 2.30 -2.81 -0.64
C THR A 136 1.68 -1.75 -1.53
N VAL A 137 0.83 -0.92 -0.95
CA VAL A 137 0.07 0.11 -1.66
C VAL A 137 0.45 1.48 -1.11
N TYR A 138 0.84 2.35 -2.01
CA TYR A 138 1.24 3.73 -1.73
C TYR A 138 0.27 4.67 -2.42
N SER A 139 -0.58 5.35 -1.68
CA SER A 139 -1.62 6.23 -2.20
C SER A 139 -1.40 7.69 -1.82
N ASN A 140 -2.06 8.57 -2.54
CA ASN A 140 -1.94 10.03 -2.43
C ASN A 140 -0.61 10.56 -2.99
N LEU A 141 -0.20 10.04 -4.16
CA LEU A 141 0.98 10.51 -4.87
C LEU A 141 0.60 11.59 -5.90
N GLY A 142 1.23 12.76 -5.79
CA GLY A 142 1.05 13.85 -6.77
C GLY A 142 1.89 13.66 -8.04
N GLU A 143 3.00 12.91 -7.92
CA GLU A 143 3.89 12.58 -9.04
C GLU A 143 4.32 11.11 -8.89
N VAL A 144 4.15 10.31 -9.94
CA VAL A 144 4.61 8.91 -10.00
C VAL A 144 5.88 8.85 -10.83
N ARG A 145 6.92 8.15 -10.32
CA ARG A 145 8.25 8.05 -10.96
C ARG A 145 8.57 6.68 -11.52
N VAL A 146 7.68 5.73 -11.33
CA VAL A 146 7.83 4.35 -11.79
C VAL A 146 6.76 4.02 -12.82
N LYS A 147 6.96 2.93 -13.55
CA LYS A 147 6.03 2.42 -14.56
C LYS A 147 5.57 1.02 -14.19
N LEU A 148 4.43 0.61 -14.75
CA LEU A 148 3.93 -0.75 -14.63
C LEU A 148 5.00 -1.74 -15.12
N GLY A 149 5.31 -2.74 -14.30
CA GLY A 149 6.30 -3.77 -14.59
C GLY A 149 7.73 -3.45 -14.15
N ASP A 150 8.01 -2.22 -13.70
CA ASP A 150 9.34 -1.86 -13.21
C ASP A 150 9.72 -2.71 -11.99
N LYS A 151 10.96 -3.22 -12.00
CA LYS A 151 11.57 -3.84 -10.84
C LYS A 151 12.20 -2.76 -9.96
N VAL A 152 11.73 -2.66 -8.72
CA VAL A 152 12.22 -1.69 -7.76
C VAL A 152 13.05 -2.35 -6.67
N LYS A 153 14.05 -1.63 -6.18
CA LYS A 153 14.89 -2.03 -5.04
C LYS A 153 14.28 -1.51 -3.75
N THR A 154 14.67 -2.13 -2.63
CA THR A 154 14.34 -1.58 -1.30
C THR A 154 14.85 -0.14 -1.18
N GLY A 155 13.98 0.78 -0.79
CA GLY A 155 14.29 2.19 -0.65
C GLY A 155 14.20 3.02 -1.94
N GLU A 156 13.89 2.39 -3.08
CA GLU A 156 13.73 3.12 -4.35
C GLU A 156 12.50 4.03 -4.33
N LEU A 157 12.66 5.25 -4.85
CA LEU A 157 11.58 6.26 -4.85
C LEU A 157 10.51 5.90 -5.88
N LEU A 158 9.27 5.83 -5.42
CA LEU A 158 8.10 5.51 -6.24
C LEU A 158 7.39 6.75 -6.78
N GLY A 159 7.44 7.85 -6.05
CA GLY A 159 6.80 9.09 -6.41
C GLY A 159 6.76 10.10 -5.27
N LYS A 160 6.43 11.35 -5.58
CA LYS A 160 6.25 12.39 -4.57
C LYS A 160 4.86 12.31 -3.95
N VAL A 161 4.79 12.45 -2.65
CA VAL A 161 3.51 12.59 -1.93
C VAL A 161 2.85 13.91 -2.33
N PHE A 162 1.55 13.88 -2.53
CA PHE A 162 0.77 15.07 -2.85
C PHE A 162 0.83 16.09 -1.70
N VAL A 163 0.98 17.36 -2.07
CA VAL A 163 0.95 18.49 -1.15
C VAL A 163 -0.35 19.23 -1.34
N ASP A 164 -1.18 19.25 -0.31
CA ASP A 164 -2.44 20.01 -0.32
C ASP A 164 -2.19 21.45 0.13
N GLU A 165 -1.95 22.34 -0.85
CA GLU A 165 -1.70 23.77 -0.60
C GLU A 165 -2.93 24.46 0.00
N GLN A 166 -4.13 23.96 -0.27
CA GLN A 166 -5.38 24.56 0.25
C GLN A 166 -5.57 24.23 1.73
N GLN A 167 -4.95 23.16 2.22
CA GLN A 167 -4.95 22.76 3.62
C GLN A 167 -3.58 22.97 4.29
N GLY A 168 -2.93 24.09 4.02
CA GLY A 168 -1.69 24.48 4.69
C GLY A 168 -0.48 23.59 4.36
N ASN A 169 -0.37 23.14 3.11
CA ASN A 169 0.66 22.22 2.64
C ASN A 169 0.63 20.84 3.32
N GLN A 170 -0.55 20.40 3.72
CA GLN A 170 -0.71 19.06 4.29
C GLN A 170 -0.20 18.00 3.30
N THR A 171 0.66 17.13 3.80
CA THR A 171 1.32 16.10 3.00
C THR A 171 1.19 14.77 3.73
N ILE A 172 0.34 13.87 3.20
CA ILE A 172 -0.02 12.61 3.85
C ILE A 172 0.13 11.47 2.85
N LEU A 173 0.93 10.46 3.22
CA LEU A 173 0.99 9.17 2.51
C LEU A 173 -0.03 8.22 3.14
N HIS A 174 -0.92 7.66 2.33
CA HIS A 174 -1.74 6.52 2.74
C HIS A 174 -1.04 5.21 2.34
N PHE A 175 -0.74 4.36 3.33
CA PHE A 175 0.03 3.14 3.14
C PHE A 175 -0.73 1.91 3.63
N GLN A 176 -0.83 0.90 2.76
CA GLN A 176 -1.49 -0.38 3.06
C GLN A 176 -0.58 -1.56 2.70
N MET A 177 -0.79 -2.67 3.40
CA MET A 177 -0.09 -3.93 3.14
C MET A 177 -1.08 -5.09 3.06
N PHE A 178 -0.77 -6.06 2.19
CA PHE A 178 -1.56 -7.28 2.01
C PHE A 178 -0.65 -8.50 1.93
N GLN A 179 -1.17 -9.62 2.39
CA GLN A 179 -0.68 -10.96 2.06
C GLN A 179 -1.78 -11.66 1.28
N ASP A 180 -1.54 -11.95 0.00
CA ASP A 180 -2.58 -12.36 -0.93
C ASP A 180 -3.76 -11.36 -0.93
N ARG A 181 -4.90 -11.69 -0.32
CA ARG A 181 -6.06 -10.82 -0.18
C ARG A 181 -6.29 -10.32 1.25
N GLU A 182 -5.50 -10.81 2.20
CA GLU A 182 -5.62 -10.44 3.60
C GLU A 182 -4.87 -9.14 3.90
N ARG A 183 -5.54 -8.22 4.59
CA ARG A 183 -4.93 -6.97 5.02
C ARG A 183 -4.01 -7.20 6.22
N LEU A 184 -2.85 -6.58 6.17
CA LEU A 184 -1.86 -6.62 7.25
C LEU A 184 -1.79 -5.26 7.94
N ASN A 185 -1.52 -5.29 9.24
CA ASN A 185 -1.21 -4.06 9.98
C ASN A 185 0.22 -3.59 9.64
N PRO A 186 0.40 -2.47 8.91
CA PRO A 186 1.73 -2.02 8.51
C PRO A 186 2.65 -1.69 9.68
N GLU A 187 2.09 -1.26 10.81
CA GLU A 187 2.87 -0.80 11.98
C GLU A 187 3.72 -1.90 12.63
N VAL A 188 3.32 -3.18 12.45
CA VAL A 188 4.10 -4.31 12.96
C VAL A 188 5.16 -4.80 11.96
N TRP A 189 5.18 -4.26 10.75
CA TRP A 189 6.10 -4.65 9.68
C TRP A 189 7.22 -3.64 9.45
N ILE A 190 6.92 -2.34 9.54
CA ILE A 190 7.87 -1.26 9.29
C ILE A 190 8.60 -0.82 10.56
N LYS A 191 9.84 -0.38 10.40
CA LYS A 191 10.55 0.35 11.45
C LYS A 191 9.93 1.74 11.61
N LYS A 192 9.92 2.24 12.83
CA LYS A 192 9.66 3.66 13.07
C LYS A 192 10.84 4.47 12.51
N PHE A 193 10.53 5.69 12.05
CA PHE A 193 11.55 6.59 11.51
C PHE A 193 12.44 7.09 12.66
#